data_b29d08ec9f0d62c28184349ebe2e05f1
#
_entry.id   b29d08ec9f0d62c28184349ebe2e05f1
#
_cell.length_a   1.000
_cell.length_b   1.000
_cell.length_c   1.000
_cell.angle_alpha   90.00
_cell.angle_beta   90.00
_cell.angle_gamma   90.00
#
_symmetry.space_group_name_H-M   'P 1'
#
loop_
_entity.id
_entity.type
_entity.pdbx_description
1 polymer ?
#
loop_
_entity_poly.entity_id
_entity_poly.type
_entity_poly.pdbx_seq_one_letter_code
_entity_poly.pdbx_strand_id
1 'polypeptide(L)'
;MKLVLIGCPGAGKGTQAKKLSKHYGIAHISTGDLLREQMKQGTELGKKVSEIMNAEIVSAMLAERIKADDCKNGYILDGYPRNVSQAEGLDAITGPLDKVVCIDVDDNIIVDRMTGRRGCPKCGSMYHVKYNPPKQDGVCDACGEALIQRKDDNEETVKNRLKVYHETTAPVINYYDEKGLLVKINGVGDIDEIFNAVVNALEDK
;
A
#
# COMPACT_ATOMS: atom_id res chain seq x y z
N MET A 1 2.75 -2.35 -17.42
CA MET A 1 2.71 -3.37 -16.36
C MET A 1 1.70 -2.93 -15.29
N LYS A 2 0.74 -3.80 -14.92
CA LYS A 2 -0.32 -3.52 -13.93
C LYS A 2 -0.14 -4.46 -12.73
N LEU A 3 0.28 -3.92 -11.61
CA LEU A 3 0.59 -4.68 -10.39
C LEU A 3 -0.37 -4.34 -9.26
N VAL A 4 -0.61 -5.31 -8.40
CA VAL A 4 -1.28 -5.14 -7.11
C VAL A 4 -0.32 -5.54 -6.00
N LEU A 5 -0.20 -4.74 -4.95
CA LEU A 5 0.52 -5.09 -3.74
C LEU A 5 -0.47 -5.39 -2.61
N ILE A 6 -0.43 -6.60 -2.11
CA ILE A 6 -1.21 -7.06 -0.94
C ILE A 6 -0.28 -7.43 0.22
N GLY A 7 -0.82 -7.50 1.41
CA GLY A 7 -0.08 -7.80 2.66
C GLY A 7 -0.60 -6.99 3.83
N CYS A 8 -0.22 -7.36 5.04
CA CYS A 8 -0.65 -6.72 6.28
C CYS A 8 -0.41 -5.20 6.28
N PRO A 9 -1.23 -4.43 7.01
CA PRO A 9 -0.88 -3.05 7.34
C PRO A 9 0.54 -3.01 7.93
N GLY A 10 1.42 -2.13 7.44
CA GLY A 10 2.81 -2.09 7.96
C GLY A 10 3.80 -3.06 7.32
N ALA A 11 3.39 -3.95 6.41
CA ALA A 11 4.29 -4.90 5.72
C ALA A 11 5.33 -4.24 4.78
N GLY A 12 5.27 -2.94 4.56
CA GLY A 12 6.23 -2.23 3.69
C GLY A 12 5.75 -2.02 2.26
N LYS A 13 4.49 -2.34 1.93
CA LYS A 13 3.91 -2.18 0.58
C LYS A 13 4.20 -0.83 -0.06
N GLY A 14 3.89 0.27 0.63
CA GLY A 14 4.10 1.62 0.09
C GLY A 14 5.57 1.96 -0.15
N THR A 15 6.50 1.40 0.63
CA THR A 15 7.95 1.56 0.41
C THR A 15 8.37 0.82 -0.86
N GLN A 16 7.94 -0.42 -1.01
CA GLN A 16 8.24 -1.22 -2.19
C GLN A 16 7.54 -0.67 -3.43
N ALA A 17 6.27 -0.23 -3.33
CA ALA A 17 5.55 0.40 -4.42
C ALA A 17 6.27 1.63 -4.98
N LYS A 18 6.82 2.50 -4.13
CA LYS A 18 7.60 3.67 -4.56
C LYS A 18 8.88 3.27 -5.32
N LYS A 19 9.59 2.25 -4.84
CA LYS A 19 10.80 1.75 -5.50
C LYS A 19 10.47 1.09 -6.85
N LEU A 20 9.46 0.23 -6.89
CA LEU A 20 8.98 -0.42 -8.10
C LEU A 20 8.46 0.59 -9.14
N SER A 21 7.69 1.58 -8.69
CA SER A 21 7.19 2.68 -9.53
C SER A 21 8.33 3.42 -10.22
N LYS A 22 9.40 3.73 -9.47
CA LYS A 22 10.60 4.37 -10.03
C LYS A 22 11.37 3.44 -10.98
N HIS A 23 11.48 2.17 -10.64
CA HIS A 23 12.23 1.17 -11.42
C HIS A 23 11.58 0.89 -12.76
N TYR A 24 10.26 0.67 -12.78
CA TYR A 24 9.51 0.34 -13.99
C TYR A 24 8.92 1.56 -14.72
N GLY A 25 9.04 2.76 -14.18
CA GLY A 25 8.46 3.97 -14.79
C GLY A 25 6.92 3.95 -14.84
N ILE A 26 6.26 3.35 -13.83
CA ILE A 26 4.80 3.19 -13.74
C ILE A 26 4.23 3.92 -12.54
N ALA A 27 2.96 4.32 -12.59
CA ALA A 27 2.33 5.09 -11.51
C ALA A 27 2.16 4.27 -10.22
N HIS A 28 2.41 4.87 -9.04
CA HIS A 28 2.03 4.31 -7.75
C HIS A 28 0.70 4.91 -7.29
N ILE A 29 -0.30 4.08 -7.13
CA ILE A 29 -1.66 4.45 -6.69
C ILE A 29 -1.91 3.85 -5.31
N SER A 30 -1.76 4.66 -4.27
CA SER A 30 -2.09 4.29 -2.90
C SER A 30 -3.51 4.75 -2.56
N THR A 31 -4.44 3.82 -2.40
CA THR A 31 -5.81 4.16 -2.01
C THR A 31 -5.88 4.83 -0.65
N GLY A 32 -4.99 4.46 0.28
CA GLY A 32 -4.88 5.12 1.57
C GLY A 32 -4.43 6.59 1.45
N ASP A 33 -3.54 6.92 0.52
CA ASP A 33 -3.08 8.29 0.29
C ASP A 33 -4.15 9.10 -0.44
N LEU A 34 -4.83 8.51 -1.43
CA LEU A 34 -5.96 9.14 -2.11
C LEU A 34 -7.08 9.54 -1.13
N LEU A 35 -7.44 8.65 -0.21
CA LEU A 35 -8.45 8.91 0.81
C LEU A 35 -8.00 10.03 1.78
N ARG A 36 -6.76 10.00 2.25
CA ARG A 36 -6.21 11.05 3.12
C ARG A 36 -6.18 12.42 2.44
N GLU A 37 -5.86 12.47 1.17
CA GLU A 37 -5.88 13.71 0.39
C GLU A 37 -7.29 14.28 0.28
N GLN A 38 -8.30 13.46 -0.04
CA GLN A 38 -9.71 13.89 -0.09
C GLN A 38 -10.21 14.39 1.27
N MET A 39 -9.83 13.72 2.36
CA MET A 39 -10.16 14.17 3.72
C MET A 39 -9.52 15.53 4.04
N LYS A 40 -8.25 15.74 3.63
CA LYS A 40 -7.52 16.99 3.87
C LYS A 40 -8.12 18.16 3.08
N GLN A 41 -8.58 17.90 1.86
CA GLN A 41 -9.23 18.91 1.01
C GLN A 41 -10.67 19.25 1.45
N GLY A 42 -11.23 18.52 2.42
CA GLY A 42 -12.59 18.76 2.93
C GLY A 42 -13.70 18.58 1.90
N THR A 43 -13.44 17.80 0.85
CA THR A 43 -14.43 17.50 -0.19
C THR A 43 -15.66 16.78 0.38
N GLU A 44 -16.81 16.86 -0.29
CA GLU A 44 -18.00 16.08 0.08
C GLU A 44 -17.69 14.57 0.15
N LEU A 45 -16.81 14.10 -0.72
CA LEU A 45 -16.30 12.74 -0.73
C LEU A 45 -15.45 12.47 0.53
N GLY A 46 -14.56 13.39 0.92
CA GLY A 46 -13.74 13.28 2.12
C GLY A 46 -14.55 13.24 3.42
N LYS A 47 -15.66 13.99 3.49
CA LYS A 47 -16.61 13.95 4.62
C LYS A 47 -17.31 12.58 4.69
N LYS A 48 -17.80 12.06 3.57
CA LYS A 48 -18.44 10.73 3.49
C LYS A 48 -17.48 9.58 3.78
N VAL A 49 -16.21 9.69 3.41
CA VAL A 49 -15.17 8.69 3.71
C VAL A 49 -14.87 8.59 5.20
N SER A 50 -14.99 9.69 5.97
CA SER A 50 -14.82 9.65 7.42
C SER A 50 -15.97 8.91 8.14
N GLU A 51 -17.16 8.86 7.53
CA GLU A 51 -18.35 8.23 8.10
C GLU A 51 -18.60 6.81 7.55
N ILE A 52 -18.31 6.59 6.27
CA ILE A 52 -18.53 5.28 5.61
C ILE A 52 -17.40 5.03 4.61
N MET A 53 -16.45 4.14 4.95
CA MET A 53 -15.52 3.58 3.93
C MET A 53 -16.32 2.66 2.99
N ASN A 54 -17.11 3.26 2.10
CA ASN A 54 -17.91 2.49 1.13
C ASN A 54 -16.98 1.95 0.02
N ALA A 55 -16.97 0.65 -0.16
CA ALA A 55 -16.19 -0.04 -1.18
C ALA A 55 -16.43 0.53 -2.60
N GLU A 56 -17.65 0.95 -2.90
CA GLU A 56 -18.03 1.54 -4.18
C GLU A 56 -17.33 2.88 -4.45
N ILE A 57 -17.18 3.72 -3.42
CA ILE A 57 -16.49 5.02 -3.55
C ILE A 57 -15.02 4.81 -3.89
N VAL A 58 -14.35 3.88 -3.20
CA VAL A 58 -12.94 3.58 -3.45
C VAL A 58 -12.76 3.01 -4.87
N SER A 59 -13.66 2.15 -5.31
CA SER A 59 -13.64 1.57 -6.67
C SER A 59 -13.83 2.65 -7.74
N ALA A 60 -14.79 3.58 -7.54
CA ALA A 60 -15.03 4.69 -8.46
C ALA A 60 -13.83 5.66 -8.53
N MET A 61 -13.24 6.00 -7.38
CA MET A 61 -12.01 6.82 -7.33
C MET A 61 -10.85 6.15 -8.06
N LEU A 62 -10.69 4.86 -7.89
CA LEU A 62 -9.66 4.08 -8.57
C LEU A 62 -9.90 4.07 -10.08
N ALA A 63 -11.13 3.79 -10.53
CA ALA A 63 -11.51 3.77 -11.94
C ALA A 63 -11.23 5.12 -12.63
N GLU A 64 -11.39 6.23 -11.93
CA GLU A 64 -11.05 7.55 -12.46
C GLU A 64 -9.53 7.78 -12.45
N ARG A 65 -8.85 7.42 -11.37
CA ARG A 65 -7.40 7.66 -11.21
C ARG A 65 -6.56 6.92 -12.24
N ILE A 66 -6.93 5.69 -12.61
CA ILE A 66 -6.17 4.89 -13.60
C ILE A 66 -6.28 5.41 -15.04
N LYS A 67 -7.21 6.33 -15.34
CA LYS A 67 -7.33 6.98 -16.64
C LYS A 67 -6.33 8.12 -16.84
N ALA A 68 -5.65 8.57 -15.80
CA ALA A 68 -4.68 9.65 -15.88
C ALA A 68 -3.47 9.28 -16.75
N ASP A 69 -2.84 10.29 -17.34
CA ASP A 69 -1.75 10.12 -18.31
C ASP A 69 -0.54 9.36 -17.76
N ASP A 70 -0.24 9.50 -16.48
CA ASP A 70 0.84 8.80 -15.80
C ASP A 70 0.61 7.29 -15.63
N CYS A 71 -0.63 6.83 -15.82
CA CYS A 71 -1.02 5.43 -15.75
C CYS A 71 -0.95 4.68 -17.10
N LYS A 72 -0.67 5.38 -18.21
CA LYS A 72 -0.66 4.78 -19.57
C LYS A 72 0.33 3.65 -19.73
N ASN A 73 1.49 3.73 -19.08
CA ASN A 73 2.54 2.70 -19.11
C ASN A 73 2.30 1.58 -18.09
N GLY A 74 1.28 1.73 -17.25
CA GLY A 74 0.95 0.82 -16.17
C GLY A 74 0.95 1.49 -14.82
N TYR A 75 0.65 0.71 -13.78
CA TYR A 75 0.53 1.22 -12.42
C TYR A 75 0.66 0.10 -11.39
N ILE A 76 0.88 0.52 -10.15
CA ILE A 76 0.89 -0.32 -8.95
C ILE A 76 -0.25 0.12 -8.05
N LEU A 77 -1.17 -0.79 -7.72
CA LEU A 77 -2.22 -0.57 -6.73
C LEU A 77 -1.71 -0.96 -5.34
N ASP A 78 -1.76 -0.04 -4.39
CA ASP A 78 -1.41 -0.25 -2.99
C ASP A 78 -2.61 0.02 -2.09
N GLY A 79 -3.04 -1.01 -1.35
CA GLY A 79 -4.17 -0.94 -0.43
C GLY A 79 -5.54 -1.17 -1.06
N TYR A 80 -5.61 -1.69 -2.27
CA TYR A 80 -6.79 -2.19 -2.96
C TYR A 80 -6.39 -3.36 -3.87
N PRO A 81 -7.18 -4.47 -3.95
CA PRO A 81 -8.43 -4.71 -3.24
C PRO A 81 -8.22 -5.07 -1.76
N ARG A 82 -9.27 -4.93 -0.92
CA ARG A 82 -9.26 -5.28 0.49
C ARG A 82 -10.22 -6.41 0.86
N ASN A 83 -10.97 -6.92 -0.07
CA ASN A 83 -11.82 -8.10 0.06
C ASN A 83 -12.00 -8.76 -1.32
N VAL A 84 -12.55 -9.97 -1.31
CA VAL A 84 -12.72 -10.78 -2.53
C VAL A 84 -13.67 -10.11 -3.52
N SER A 85 -14.77 -9.52 -3.07
CA SER A 85 -15.70 -8.83 -3.97
C SER A 85 -15.05 -7.65 -4.71
N GLN A 86 -14.14 -6.91 -4.04
CA GLN A 86 -13.34 -5.89 -4.72
C GLN A 86 -12.35 -6.49 -5.71
N ALA A 87 -11.77 -7.65 -5.40
CA ALA A 87 -10.86 -8.34 -6.30
C ALA A 87 -11.59 -8.83 -7.56
N GLU A 88 -12.80 -9.37 -7.41
CA GLU A 88 -13.66 -9.77 -8.52
C GLU A 88 -14.03 -8.59 -9.44
N GLY A 89 -14.36 -7.43 -8.84
CA GLY A 89 -14.70 -6.22 -9.59
C GLY A 89 -13.49 -5.52 -10.21
N LEU A 90 -12.27 -5.81 -9.75
CA LEU A 90 -11.08 -5.11 -10.19
C LEU A 90 -10.77 -5.33 -11.67
N ASP A 91 -10.94 -6.54 -12.18
CA ASP A 91 -10.70 -6.88 -13.57
C ASP A 91 -11.58 -6.05 -14.53
N ALA A 92 -12.81 -5.73 -14.12
CA ALA A 92 -13.72 -4.86 -14.89
C ALA A 92 -13.23 -3.40 -14.94
N ILE A 93 -12.52 -2.95 -13.89
CA ILE A 93 -11.99 -1.59 -13.77
C ILE A 93 -10.64 -1.46 -14.50
N THR A 94 -9.77 -2.44 -14.35
CA THR A 94 -8.36 -2.36 -14.78
C THR A 94 -8.08 -3.13 -16.07
N GLY A 95 -8.96 -4.07 -16.46
CA GLY A 95 -8.61 -5.19 -17.31
C GLY A 95 -7.62 -6.13 -16.62
N PRO A 96 -7.04 -7.10 -17.34
CA PRO A 96 -6.15 -8.09 -16.75
C PRO A 96 -4.97 -7.47 -16.00
N LEU A 97 -4.67 -8.02 -14.83
CA LEU A 97 -3.46 -7.70 -14.05
C LEU A 97 -2.30 -8.57 -14.54
N ASP A 98 -1.08 -8.04 -14.49
CA ASP A 98 0.11 -8.83 -14.81
C ASP A 98 0.52 -9.72 -13.63
N LYS A 99 0.60 -9.16 -12.42
CA LYS A 99 0.94 -9.89 -11.19
C LYS A 99 0.36 -9.23 -9.95
N VAL A 100 0.20 -10.06 -8.92
CA VAL A 100 -0.18 -9.65 -7.57
C VAL A 100 0.94 -10.07 -6.61
N VAL A 101 1.61 -9.12 -5.99
CA VAL A 101 2.71 -9.36 -5.06
C VAL A 101 2.19 -9.29 -3.64
N CYS A 102 2.29 -10.38 -2.90
CA CYS A 102 2.00 -10.44 -1.48
C CYS A 102 3.30 -10.28 -0.69
N ILE A 103 3.40 -9.18 0.06
CA ILE A 103 4.50 -8.98 1.01
C ILE A 103 4.05 -9.55 2.36
N ASP A 104 4.61 -10.71 2.71
CA ASP A 104 4.24 -11.47 3.89
C ASP A 104 5.15 -11.14 5.07
N VAL A 105 4.55 -10.80 6.21
CA VAL A 105 5.25 -10.40 7.44
C VAL A 105 4.43 -10.85 8.64
N ASP A 106 5.09 -11.44 9.64
CA ASP A 106 4.48 -11.84 10.91
C ASP A 106 3.86 -10.66 11.66
N ASP A 107 2.71 -10.89 12.28
CA ASP A 107 1.94 -9.86 13.00
C ASP A 107 2.73 -9.18 14.12
N ASN A 108 3.59 -9.91 14.84
CA ASN A 108 4.41 -9.34 15.91
C ASN A 108 5.40 -8.31 15.36
N ILE A 109 5.96 -8.56 14.18
CA ILE A 109 6.85 -7.62 13.48
C ILE A 109 6.06 -6.41 12.99
N ILE A 110 4.82 -6.61 12.55
CA ILE A 110 3.94 -5.52 12.10
C ILE A 110 3.65 -4.53 13.22
N VAL A 111 3.36 -5.00 14.43
CA VAL A 111 3.09 -4.11 15.58
C VAL A 111 4.30 -3.20 15.83
N ASP A 112 5.51 -3.76 15.91
CA ASP A 112 6.75 -2.98 16.11
C ASP A 112 6.98 -1.98 14.97
N ARG A 113 6.79 -2.42 13.71
CA ARG A 113 6.96 -1.56 12.54
C ARG A 113 5.99 -0.39 12.50
N MET A 114 4.73 -0.62 12.86
CA MET A 114 3.72 0.44 12.76
C MET A 114 3.84 1.45 13.91
N THR A 115 4.09 1.01 15.12
CA THR A 115 4.25 1.90 16.27
C THR A 115 5.51 2.77 16.16
N GLY A 116 6.58 2.24 15.55
CA GLY A 116 7.82 2.97 15.29
C GLY A 116 7.80 3.82 14.01
N ARG A 117 6.75 3.74 13.18
CA ARG A 117 6.67 4.47 11.92
C ARG A 117 6.58 5.97 12.10
N ARG A 118 7.29 6.71 11.23
CA ARG A 118 7.22 8.17 11.09
C ARG A 118 7.02 8.52 9.63
N GLY A 119 6.11 9.44 9.35
CA GLY A 119 5.79 9.88 7.99
C GLY A 119 5.99 11.38 7.81
N CYS A 120 6.47 11.78 6.66
CA CYS A 120 6.50 13.18 6.28
C CYS A 120 5.14 13.60 5.69
N PRO A 121 4.43 14.58 6.28
CA PRO A 121 3.14 15.01 5.78
C PRO A 121 3.23 15.79 4.46
N LYS A 122 4.42 16.29 4.09
CA LYS A 122 4.66 17.11 2.90
C LYS A 122 5.01 16.27 1.68
N CYS A 123 6.02 15.39 1.77
CA CYS A 123 6.51 14.62 0.62
C CYS A 123 6.17 13.12 0.68
N GLY A 124 5.51 12.66 1.76
CA GLY A 124 5.13 11.25 1.92
C GLY A 124 6.29 10.29 2.15
N SER A 125 7.51 10.78 2.43
CA SER A 125 8.65 9.92 2.81
C SER A 125 8.36 9.22 4.13
N MET A 126 8.79 7.96 4.21
CA MET A 126 8.52 7.10 5.36
C MET A 126 9.83 6.72 6.04
N TYR A 127 9.83 6.83 7.36
CA TYR A 127 10.93 6.49 8.26
C TYR A 127 10.46 5.57 9.37
N HIS A 128 11.40 5.02 10.10
CA HIS A 128 11.13 4.20 11.29
C HIS A 128 12.18 4.53 12.35
N VAL A 129 11.76 4.74 13.59
CA VAL A 129 12.65 5.14 14.69
C VAL A 129 13.83 4.16 14.90
N LYS A 130 13.68 2.89 14.52
CA LYS A 130 14.66 1.82 14.73
C LYS A 130 15.26 1.29 13.42
N TYR A 131 14.44 1.02 12.41
CA TYR A 131 14.86 0.28 11.20
C TYR A 131 15.28 1.17 10.03
N ASN A 132 14.81 2.41 9.99
CA ASN A 132 15.14 3.40 8.97
C ASN A 132 15.02 4.81 9.57
N PRO A 133 15.87 5.17 10.52
CA PRO A 133 15.80 6.47 11.17
C PRO A 133 16.19 7.60 10.20
N PRO A 134 15.61 8.79 10.34
CA PRO A 134 16.08 9.96 9.62
C PRO A 134 17.50 10.36 10.11
N LYS A 135 18.24 11.08 9.28
CA LYS A 135 19.58 11.59 9.65
C LYS A 135 19.54 12.51 10.86
N GLN A 136 18.49 13.31 10.96
CA GLN A 136 18.18 14.14 12.11
C GLN A 136 16.84 13.72 12.67
N ASP A 137 16.79 13.41 13.97
CA ASP A 137 15.55 12.94 14.60
C ASP A 137 14.39 13.95 14.41
N GLY A 138 13.24 13.40 14.02
CA GLY A 138 12.03 14.17 13.77
C GLY A 138 12.01 15.00 12.49
N VAL A 139 13.05 14.97 11.64
CA VAL A 139 13.17 15.78 10.43
C VAL A 139 13.24 14.89 9.18
N CYS A 140 12.48 15.23 8.15
CA CYS A 140 12.49 14.52 6.87
C CYS A 140 13.77 14.82 6.07
N ASP A 141 14.56 13.80 5.75
CA ASP A 141 15.79 13.94 4.95
C ASP A 141 15.56 14.47 3.53
N ALA A 142 14.35 14.23 2.99
CA ALA A 142 14.03 14.59 1.60
C ALA A 142 13.58 16.04 1.43
N CYS A 143 12.94 16.65 2.43
CA CYS A 143 12.34 17.98 2.29
C CYS A 143 12.43 18.88 3.54
N GLY A 144 13.06 18.43 4.62
CA GLY A 144 13.26 19.19 5.85
C GLY A 144 12.00 19.38 6.73
N GLU A 145 10.85 18.81 6.35
CA GLU A 145 9.61 18.93 7.10
C GLU A 145 9.62 18.06 8.35
N ALA A 146 8.88 18.46 9.39
CA ALA A 146 8.73 17.67 10.60
C ALA A 146 8.05 16.33 10.32
N LEU A 147 8.60 15.25 10.87
CA LEU A 147 8.01 13.91 10.79
C LEU A 147 6.91 13.74 11.85
N ILE A 148 5.86 13.05 11.48
CA ILE A 148 4.74 12.76 12.37
C ILE A 148 4.50 11.25 12.49
N GLN A 149 4.04 10.81 13.65
CA GLN A 149 3.39 9.51 13.81
C GLN A 149 1.92 9.65 13.41
N ARG A 150 1.41 8.72 12.63
CA ARG A 150 -0.01 8.71 12.26
C ARG A 150 -0.85 8.37 13.50
N LYS A 151 -2.06 8.93 13.59
CA LYS A 151 -2.99 8.68 14.70
C LYS A 151 -3.38 7.20 14.84
N ASP A 152 -3.38 6.47 13.72
CA ASP A 152 -3.71 5.06 13.60
C ASP A 152 -2.52 4.11 13.78
N ASP A 153 -1.35 4.61 14.18
CA ASP A 153 -0.12 3.85 14.44
C ASP A 153 0.09 3.56 15.95
N ASN A 154 -0.98 3.54 16.74
CA ASN A 154 -0.95 3.04 18.12
C ASN A 154 -1.23 1.52 18.16
N GLU A 155 -0.75 0.83 19.17
CA GLU A 155 -0.77 -0.62 19.28
C GLU A 155 -2.19 -1.22 19.20
N GLU A 156 -3.16 -0.62 19.88
CA GLU A 156 -4.55 -1.08 19.89
C GLU A 156 -5.17 -1.01 18.49
N THR A 157 -5.01 0.13 17.83
CA THR A 157 -5.51 0.31 16.46
C THR A 157 -4.82 -0.63 15.48
N VAL A 158 -3.50 -0.86 15.65
CA VAL A 158 -2.74 -1.78 14.80
C VAL A 158 -3.26 -3.20 14.97
N LYS A 159 -3.46 -3.69 16.19
CA LYS A 159 -4.03 -5.03 16.45
C LYS A 159 -5.42 -5.20 15.84
N ASN A 160 -6.27 -4.18 15.96
CA ASN A 160 -7.59 -4.21 15.33
C ASN A 160 -7.48 -4.25 13.79
N ARG A 161 -6.56 -3.50 13.20
CA ARG A 161 -6.31 -3.51 11.74
C ARG A 161 -5.78 -4.85 11.25
N LEU A 162 -4.97 -5.55 12.02
CA LEU A 162 -4.50 -6.91 11.72
C LEU A 162 -5.67 -7.89 11.76
N LYS A 163 -6.52 -7.83 12.79
CA LYS A 163 -7.73 -8.65 12.86
C LYS A 163 -8.61 -8.46 11.62
N VAL A 164 -8.94 -7.22 11.27
CA VAL A 164 -9.73 -6.91 10.07
C VAL A 164 -9.03 -7.41 8.80
N TYR A 165 -7.71 -7.27 8.71
CA TYR A 165 -6.94 -7.77 7.57
C TYR A 165 -7.10 -9.28 7.40
N HIS A 166 -6.94 -10.06 8.47
CA HIS A 166 -7.06 -11.52 8.41
C HIS A 166 -8.49 -11.96 8.06
N GLU A 167 -9.50 -11.26 8.58
CA GLU A 167 -10.90 -11.59 8.33
C GLU A 167 -11.36 -11.22 6.90
N THR A 168 -10.88 -10.12 6.35
CA THR A 168 -11.43 -9.56 5.10
C THR A 168 -10.45 -9.57 3.93
N THR A 169 -9.16 -9.27 4.17
CA THR A 169 -8.16 -9.06 3.10
C THR A 169 -7.32 -10.30 2.82
N ALA A 170 -6.97 -11.07 3.85
CA ALA A 170 -6.19 -12.29 3.65
C ALA A 170 -6.86 -13.29 2.65
N PRO A 171 -8.18 -13.44 2.59
CA PRO A 171 -8.82 -14.29 1.57
C PRO A 171 -8.54 -13.88 0.11
N VAL A 172 -8.17 -12.61 -0.13
CA VAL A 172 -7.77 -12.12 -1.47
C VAL A 172 -6.49 -12.81 -1.96
N ILE A 173 -5.63 -13.25 -1.05
CA ILE A 173 -4.40 -13.98 -1.38
C ILE A 173 -4.76 -15.28 -2.10
N ASN A 174 -5.69 -16.06 -1.55
CA ASN A 174 -6.13 -17.32 -2.14
C ASN A 174 -6.80 -17.08 -3.50
N TYR A 175 -7.62 -16.04 -3.61
CA TYR A 175 -8.28 -15.66 -4.87
C TYR A 175 -7.29 -15.44 -6.01
N TYR A 176 -6.18 -14.75 -5.76
CA TYR A 176 -5.16 -14.52 -6.79
C TYR A 176 -4.19 -15.69 -6.96
N ASP A 177 -4.00 -16.52 -5.94
CA ASP A 177 -3.23 -17.75 -6.04
C ASP A 177 -3.91 -18.75 -6.99
N GLU A 178 -5.22 -18.95 -6.85
CA GLU A 178 -6.03 -19.78 -7.75
C GLU A 178 -6.02 -19.28 -9.21
N LYS A 179 -5.85 -17.98 -9.43
CA LYS A 179 -5.69 -17.37 -10.75
C LYS A 179 -4.27 -17.47 -11.33
N GLY A 180 -3.28 -17.98 -10.59
CA GLY A 180 -1.89 -18.06 -11.01
C GLY A 180 -1.19 -16.69 -11.13
N LEU A 181 -1.76 -15.65 -10.51
CA LEU A 181 -1.23 -14.29 -10.56
C LEU A 181 -0.38 -13.94 -9.33
N LEU A 182 -0.46 -14.74 -8.26
CA LEU A 182 0.15 -14.43 -6.98
C LEU A 182 1.65 -14.71 -6.96
N VAL A 183 2.41 -13.77 -6.40
CA VAL A 183 3.81 -13.92 -6.02
C VAL A 183 3.93 -13.59 -4.53
N LYS A 184 4.42 -14.55 -3.72
CA LYS A 184 4.63 -14.34 -2.28
C LYS A 184 6.09 -13.99 -2.02
N ILE A 185 6.33 -12.89 -1.31
CA ILE A 185 7.65 -12.37 -0.95
C ILE A 185 7.73 -12.24 0.57
N ASN A 186 8.78 -12.78 1.16
CA ASN A 186 9.08 -12.53 2.57
C ASN A 186 9.42 -11.04 2.76
N GLY A 187 8.61 -10.34 3.55
CA GLY A 187 8.76 -8.92 3.82
C GLY A 187 9.68 -8.60 5.02
N VAL A 188 10.45 -9.59 5.51
CA VAL A 188 11.40 -9.42 6.61
C VAL A 188 12.81 -9.33 6.04
N GLY A 189 13.55 -8.27 6.38
CA GLY A 189 14.91 -8.01 5.90
C GLY A 189 15.10 -6.55 5.51
N ASP A 190 16.19 -6.29 4.80
CA ASP A 190 16.51 -4.96 4.28
C ASP A 190 15.54 -4.56 3.15
N ILE A 191 15.30 -3.24 3.03
CA ILE A 191 14.37 -2.69 2.03
C ILE A 191 14.82 -3.03 0.60
N ASP A 192 16.14 -3.03 0.34
CA ASP A 192 16.69 -3.29 -0.99
C ASP A 192 16.71 -4.79 -1.29
N GLU A 193 16.93 -5.65 -0.31
CA GLU A 193 16.83 -7.10 -0.46
C GLU A 193 15.39 -7.51 -0.83
N ILE A 194 14.39 -6.98 -0.12
CA ILE A 194 12.98 -7.23 -0.43
C ILE A 194 12.63 -6.70 -1.83
N PHE A 195 13.12 -5.51 -2.18
CA PHE A 195 12.91 -4.95 -3.51
C PHE A 195 13.47 -5.86 -4.61
N ASN A 196 14.72 -6.32 -4.47
CA ASN A 196 15.34 -7.21 -5.43
C ASN A 196 14.62 -8.56 -5.53
N ALA A 197 14.13 -9.10 -4.42
CA ALA A 197 13.33 -10.32 -4.41
C ALA A 197 12.00 -10.12 -5.19
N VAL A 198 11.35 -8.96 -5.06
CA VAL A 198 10.14 -8.64 -5.84
C VAL A 198 10.48 -8.53 -7.33
N VAL A 199 11.54 -7.79 -7.70
CA VAL A 199 11.94 -7.61 -9.11
C VAL A 199 12.26 -8.96 -9.76
N ASN A 200 13.09 -9.79 -9.12
CA ASN A 200 13.42 -11.12 -9.62
C ASN A 200 12.17 -11.95 -9.88
N ALA A 201 11.24 -11.99 -8.91
CA ALA A 201 10.01 -12.76 -9.04
C ALA A 201 9.01 -12.21 -10.08
N LEU A 202 9.13 -10.93 -10.47
CA LEU A 202 8.34 -10.33 -11.55
C LEU A 202 8.96 -10.55 -12.93
N GLU A 203 10.29 -10.74 -13.00
CA GLU A 203 11.07 -10.91 -14.23
C GLU A 203 11.35 -12.39 -14.57
N ASP A 204 11.26 -13.29 -13.56
CA ASP A 204 11.28 -14.74 -13.80
C ASP A 204 10.04 -15.16 -14.62
N LYS A 205 10.31 -15.70 -15.84
CA LYS A 205 9.29 -16.14 -16.80
C LYS A 205 8.87 -17.59 -16.55
#